data_d8cfb83ea495721ac62e120c74f2d620
#
_entry.id   d8cfb83ea495721ac62e120c74f2d620
#
_cell.length_a   1.000
_cell.length_b   1.000
_cell.length_c   1.000
_cell.angle_alpha   90.00
_cell.angle_beta   90.00
_cell.angle_gamma   90.00
#
_symmetry.space_group_name_H-M   'P 1'
#
loop_
_entity.id
_entity.type
_entity.pdbx_description
1 polymer ?
#
loop_
_entity_poly.entity_id
_entity_poly.type
_entity_poly.pdbx_seq_one_letter_code
_entity_poly.pdbx_strand_id
1 'polypeptide(L)'
;QSGHVQCLLNKPFQPSQLRECGNGVVDGSEECDCGTRETCTDPCCDPLTCTLRAHAQCAAHHQCCHRCELRKAGEICRNARSSCDVAETCDGKSGDCPPDGHLVDGTACGRDGQCWRGNCSDPHNQCQMIWGEGDSLIILCFFIQITH
;
A
#
# COMPACT_ATOMS: atom_id res chain seq x y z
N GLN A 1 -25.84 -44.76 14.45
CA GLN A 1 -25.70 -43.41 14.97
C GLN A 1 -24.82 -42.63 14.02
N SER A 2 -25.46 -41.89 13.11
CA SER A 2 -24.82 -41.07 12.08
C SER A 2 -24.56 -39.68 12.67
N GLY A 3 -23.31 -39.37 13.01
CA GLY A 3 -22.89 -38.04 13.34
C GLY A 3 -22.86 -37.17 12.09
N HIS A 4 -23.83 -36.31 11.94
CA HIS A 4 -23.84 -35.31 10.88
C HIS A 4 -22.78 -34.24 11.16
N VAL A 5 -21.76 -34.20 10.31
CA VAL A 5 -20.75 -33.11 10.31
C VAL A 5 -21.39 -31.89 9.62
N GLN A 6 -22.08 -31.06 10.38
CA GLN A 6 -22.71 -29.85 9.88
C GLN A 6 -21.74 -28.70 9.54
N CYS A 7 -20.48 -28.80 9.93
CA CYS A 7 -19.49 -27.76 9.71
C CYS A 7 -19.05 -27.55 8.24
N LEU A 8 -19.37 -28.49 7.35
CA LEU A 8 -19.05 -28.38 5.92
C LEU A 8 -20.15 -27.69 5.09
N LEU A 9 -21.25 -27.26 5.72
CA LEU A 9 -22.36 -26.57 5.04
C LEU A 9 -22.29 -25.05 5.19
N ASN A 10 -21.27 -24.50 5.84
CA ASN A 10 -21.06 -23.07 5.83
C ASN A 10 -20.68 -22.64 4.43
N LYS A 11 -21.63 -22.05 3.71
CA LYS A 11 -21.34 -21.38 2.45
C LYS A 11 -20.24 -20.35 2.73
N PRO A 12 -19.18 -20.27 1.90
CA PRO A 12 -18.20 -19.21 2.07
C PRO A 12 -18.95 -17.87 2.05
N PHE A 13 -18.63 -17.04 3.02
CA PHE A 13 -19.12 -15.68 3.10
C PHE A 13 -18.88 -14.97 1.77
N GLN A 14 -19.94 -14.59 1.07
CA GLN A 14 -19.83 -13.81 -0.16
C GLN A 14 -19.72 -12.34 0.22
N PRO A 15 -18.59 -11.67 -0.03
CA PRO A 15 -18.38 -10.24 0.30
C PRO A 15 -19.39 -9.30 -0.38
N SER A 16 -20.09 -9.78 -1.41
CA SER A 16 -21.09 -9.02 -2.15
C SER A 16 -22.37 -8.65 -1.37
N GLN A 17 -22.51 -9.08 -0.12
CA GLN A 17 -23.69 -8.78 0.71
C GLN A 17 -23.46 -7.65 1.73
N LEU A 18 -22.24 -7.09 1.81
CA LEU A 18 -21.94 -5.96 2.69
C LEU A 18 -21.67 -4.68 1.89
N ARG A 19 -22.60 -4.33 1.02
CA ARG A 19 -22.62 -3.00 0.41
C ARG A 19 -23.48 -2.10 1.29
N GLU A 20 -22.94 -1.72 2.42
CA GLU A 20 -23.61 -0.80 3.33
C GLU A 20 -22.72 0.41 3.59
N CYS A 21 -23.18 1.56 3.12
CA CYS A 21 -22.59 2.85 3.45
C CYS A 21 -22.44 2.99 4.97
N GLY A 22 -21.26 3.39 5.43
CA GLY A 22 -20.94 3.57 6.84
C GLY A 22 -20.20 2.38 7.48
N ASN A 23 -19.69 1.43 6.68
CA ASN A 23 -18.90 0.29 7.16
C ASN A 23 -17.38 0.61 7.22
N GLY A 24 -16.94 1.76 6.72
CA GLY A 24 -15.54 2.20 6.67
C GLY A 24 -14.74 1.66 5.48
N VAL A 25 -15.40 1.03 4.51
CA VAL A 25 -14.79 0.49 3.29
C VAL A 25 -15.53 1.04 2.08
N VAL A 26 -14.83 1.66 1.15
CA VAL A 26 -15.42 2.19 -0.08
C VAL A 26 -15.78 1.02 -1.00
N ASP A 27 -17.07 0.80 -1.20
CA ASP A 27 -17.61 -0.31 -1.97
C ASP A 27 -18.34 0.15 -3.25
N GLY A 28 -18.09 -0.57 -4.35
CA GLY A 28 -18.90 -0.52 -5.56
C GLY A 28 -19.12 0.87 -6.16
N SER A 29 -20.19 1.55 -5.81
CA SER A 29 -20.58 2.86 -6.36
C SER A 29 -20.38 4.03 -5.38
N GLU A 30 -19.74 3.76 -4.23
CA GLU A 30 -19.44 4.79 -3.25
C GLU A 30 -18.24 5.62 -3.70
N GLU A 31 -18.29 6.92 -3.42
CA GLU A 31 -17.17 7.83 -3.67
C GLU A 31 -16.26 7.96 -2.44
N CYS A 32 -16.80 7.67 -1.27
CA CYS A 32 -16.10 7.67 0.00
C CYS A 32 -16.88 6.86 1.04
N ASP A 33 -16.22 6.32 2.05
CA ASP A 33 -16.84 5.82 3.26
C ASP A 33 -15.99 6.21 4.47
N CYS A 34 -16.54 7.01 5.35
CA CYS A 34 -15.89 7.48 6.57
C CYS A 34 -16.45 6.84 7.85
N GLY A 35 -17.22 5.77 7.69
CA GLY A 35 -17.94 5.12 8.78
C GLY A 35 -19.31 5.72 9.04
N THR A 36 -19.88 5.40 10.21
CA THR A 36 -21.20 5.88 10.60
C THR A 36 -21.21 7.40 10.86
N ARG A 37 -22.41 7.98 10.92
CA ARG A 37 -22.59 9.41 11.22
C ARG A 37 -21.89 9.84 12.52
N GLU A 38 -21.84 8.96 13.52
CA GLU A 38 -21.22 9.23 14.82
C GLU A 38 -19.70 9.13 14.77
N THR A 39 -19.15 8.31 13.87
CA THR A 39 -17.71 8.03 13.79
C THR A 39 -17.01 8.79 12.67
N CYS A 40 -17.75 9.25 11.66
CA CYS A 40 -17.18 9.98 10.53
C CYS A 40 -16.62 11.33 10.93
N THR A 41 -15.33 11.52 10.69
CA THR A 41 -14.61 12.78 10.90
C THR A 41 -14.15 13.43 9.59
N ASP A 42 -14.44 12.82 8.45
CA ASP A 42 -14.07 13.33 7.14
C ASP A 42 -15.00 14.48 6.72
N PRO A 43 -14.48 15.73 6.59
CA PRO A 43 -15.29 16.88 6.18
C PRO A 43 -15.70 16.82 4.70
N CYS A 44 -15.07 15.95 3.91
CA CYS A 44 -15.27 15.83 2.47
C CYS A 44 -16.36 14.82 2.09
N CYS A 45 -16.66 13.89 3.00
CA CYS A 45 -17.60 12.78 2.77
C CYS A 45 -18.94 13.01 3.47
N ASP A 46 -20.03 12.60 2.83
CA ASP A 46 -21.34 12.52 3.47
C ASP A 46 -21.56 11.07 3.98
N PRO A 47 -21.59 10.85 5.31
CA PRO A 47 -21.72 9.51 5.89
C PRO A 47 -23.10 8.87 5.70
N LEU A 48 -24.09 9.60 5.18
CA LEU A 48 -25.43 9.05 4.93
C LEU A 48 -25.58 8.47 3.52
N THR A 49 -24.83 9.02 2.58
CA THR A 49 -24.93 8.66 1.15
C THR A 49 -23.65 8.06 0.60
N CYS A 50 -22.54 8.11 1.36
CA CYS A 50 -21.20 7.69 0.95
C CYS A 50 -20.76 8.33 -0.37
N THR A 51 -21.12 9.59 -0.54
CA THR A 51 -20.74 10.43 -1.68
C THR A 51 -19.94 11.64 -1.21
N LEU A 52 -19.15 12.20 -2.11
CA LEU A 52 -18.45 13.44 -1.82
C LEU A 52 -19.46 14.60 -1.66
N ARG A 53 -19.18 15.48 -0.69
CA ARG A 53 -19.98 16.69 -0.51
C ARG A 53 -19.80 17.62 -1.71
N ALA A 54 -20.78 18.49 -1.98
CA ALA A 54 -20.84 19.36 -3.16
C ALA A 54 -19.59 20.24 -3.39
N HIS A 55 -18.82 20.54 -2.35
CA HIS A 55 -17.58 21.32 -2.44
C HIS A 55 -16.33 20.44 -2.53
N ALA A 56 -16.45 19.12 -2.39
CA ALA A 56 -15.31 18.21 -2.33
C ALA A 56 -15.01 17.61 -3.70
N GLN A 57 -13.74 17.51 -4.03
CA GLN A 57 -13.21 16.83 -5.21
C GLN A 57 -12.62 15.46 -4.86
N CYS A 58 -12.39 15.22 -3.59
CA CYS A 58 -11.79 13.99 -3.07
C CYS A 58 -12.13 13.82 -1.58
N ALA A 59 -11.97 12.62 -1.05
CA ALA A 59 -12.13 12.33 0.37
C ALA A 59 -10.81 12.47 1.13
N ALA A 60 -10.88 12.71 2.44
CA ALA A 60 -9.69 12.97 3.26
C ALA A 60 -8.73 11.78 3.35
N HIS A 61 -9.20 10.55 3.11
CA HIS A 61 -8.37 9.35 3.09
C HIS A 61 -7.52 9.20 1.81
N HIS A 62 -7.84 9.92 0.75
CA HIS A 62 -7.08 9.89 -0.49
C HIS A 62 -5.73 10.60 -0.33
N GLN A 63 -4.66 9.98 -0.75
CA GLN A 63 -3.29 10.48 -0.57
C GLN A 63 -3.00 11.75 -1.39
N CYS A 64 -3.71 11.93 -2.51
CA CYS A 64 -3.65 13.12 -3.35
C CYS A 64 -4.78 14.11 -3.07
N CYS A 65 -5.33 14.08 -1.85
CA CYS A 65 -6.35 15.01 -1.38
C CYS A 65 -5.80 15.89 -0.25
N HIS A 66 -6.14 17.17 -0.28
CA HIS A 66 -5.88 18.09 0.81
C HIS A 66 -7.05 19.05 0.97
N ARG A 67 -7.70 19.04 2.14
CA ARG A 67 -8.87 19.87 2.44
C ARG A 67 -10.00 19.77 1.41
N CYS A 68 -10.29 18.53 0.99
CA CYS A 68 -11.29 18.18 -0.02
C CYS A 68 -10.98 18.67 -1.44
N GLU A 69 -9.78 19.15 -1.71
CA GLU A 69 -9.30 19.55 -3.03
C GLU A 69 -8.19 18.62 -3.49
N LEU A 70 -8.14 18.34 -4.80
CA LEU A 70 -7.08 17.56 -5.39
C LEU A 70 -5.74 18.29 -5.30
N ARG A 71 -4.70 17.57 -4.87
CA ARG A 71 -3.32 18.06 -4.87
C ARG A 71 -2.83 18.24 -6.30
N LYS A 72 -1.92 19.22 -6.49
CA LYS A 72 -1.39 19.53 -7.82
C LYS A 72 -0.57 18.39 -8.38
N ALA A 73 -0.59 18.26 -9.72
CA ALA A 73 0.27 17.32 -10.41
C ALA A 73 1.75 17.59 -10.06
N GLY A 74 2.49 16.51 -9.79
CA GLY A 74 3.88 16.55 -9.37
C GLY A 74 4.11 16.65 -7.85
N GLU A 75 3.08 16.82 -7.03
CA GLU A 75 3.23 16.74 -5.58
C GLU A 75 3.43 15.29 -5.13
N ILE A 76 4.43 15.03 -4.30
CA ILE A 76 4.74 13.68 -3.81
C ILE A 76 3.62 13.18 -2.89
N CYS A 77 3.01 12.07 -3.25
CA CYS A 77 2.00 11.37 -2.44
C CYS A 77 2.59 10.16 -1.68
N ARG A 78 3.66 9.56 -2.20
CA ARG A 78 4.42 8.50 -1.53
C ARG A 78 5.92 8.71 -1.74
N ASN A 79 6.68 8.74 -0.67
CA ASN A 79 8.13 8.82 -0.74
C ASN A 79 8.74 7.47 -1.11
N ALA A 80 9.86 7.50 -1.84
CA ALA A 80 10.68 6.31 -2.07
C ALA A 80 11.14 5.71 -0.73
N ARG A 81 11.01 4.39 -0.58
CA ARG A 81 11.36 3.63 0.64
C ARG A 81 12.78 3.08 0.60
N SER A 82 13.33 2.95 -0.58
CA SER A 82 14.66 2.38 -0.80
C SER A 82 15.35 3.03 -2.02
N SER A 83 16.61 2.70 -2.25
CA SER A 83 17.35 3.12 -3.44
C SER A 83 16.82 2.53 -4.75
N CYS A 84 15.96 1.51 -4.70
CA CYS A 84 15.33 0.88 -5.86
C CYS A 84 13.85 1.25 -6.03
N ASP A 85 13.35 2.05 -5.12
CA ASP A 85 11.98 2.54 -5.12
C ASP A 85 11.90 3.94 -5.76
N VAL A 86 10.75 4.29 -6.28
CA VAL A 86 10.48 5.60 -6.87
C VAL A 86 9.42 6.31 -6.04
N ALA A 87 9.58 7.62 -5.84
CA ALA A 87 8.53 8.41 -5.22
C ALA A 87 7.38 8.63 -6.22
N GLU A 88 6.16 8.34 -5.81
CA GLU A 88 4.97 8.63 -6.62
C GLU A 88 4.50 10.06 -6.39
N THR A 89 3.96 10.63 -7.46
CA THR A 89 3.40 11.98 -7.46
C THR A 89 1.95 11.97 -7.93
N CYS A 90 1.16 12.86 -7.36
CA CYS A 90 -0.21 13.10 -7.78
C CYS A 90 -0.27 13.55 -9.25
N ASP A 91 -1.32 13.17 -9.95
CA ASP A 91 -1.57 13.57 -11.33
C ASP A 91 -2.42 14.86 -11.46
N GLY A 92 -2.93 15.35 -10.34
CA GLY A 92 -3.83 16.51 -10.26
C GLY A 92 -5.25 16.23 -10.75
N LYS A 93 -5.63 14.98 -10.97
CA LYS A 93 -6.94 14.57 -11.48
C LYS A 93 -7.62 13.53 -10.61
N SER A 94 -6.84 12.68 -9.94
CA SER A 94 -7.32 11.64 -9.04
C SER A 94 -6.95 11.98 -7.59
N GLY A 95 -7.81 11.57 -6.65
CA GLY A 95 -7.50 11.62 -5.22
C GLY A 95 -6.50 10.54 -4.81
N ASP A 96 -6.38 9.47 -5.58
CA ASP A 96 -5.48 8.36 -5.28
C ASP A 96 -4.06 8.62 -5.77
N CYS A 97 -3.10 8.12 -5.00
CA CYS A 97 -1.71 8.04 -5.43
C CYS A 97 -1.57 6.95 -6.50
N PRO A 98 -0.76 7.16 -7.54
CA PRO A 98 -0.51 6.12 -8.54
C PRO A 98 0.00 4.81 -7.93
N PRO A 99 -0.16 3.67 -8.63
CA PRO A 99 0.41 2.41 -8.21
C PRO A 99 1.91 2.50 -7.96
N ASP A 100 2.38 1.69 -7.02
CA ASP A 100 3.77 1.60 -6.58
C ASP A 100 4.72 1.30 -7.74
N GLY A 101 5.61 2.24 -8.05
CA GLY A 101 6.63 2.12 -9.08
C GLY A 101 7.99 1.79 -8.48
N HIS A 102 8.87 1.24 -9.30
CA HIS A 102 10.24 0.95 -8.90
C HIS A 102 11.22 1.14 -10.05
N LEU A 103 12.49 1.27 -9.73
CA LEU A 103 13.55 1.35 -10.73
C LEU A 103 13.62 0.06 -11.55
N VAL A 104 14.07 0.19 -12.79
CA VAL A 104 14.23 -0.96 -13.69
C VAL A 104 15.16 -1.99 -13.08
N ASP A 105 14.77 -3.27 -13.17
CA ASP A 105 15.58 -4.38 -12.71
C ASP A 105 16.99 -4.34 -13.37
N GLY A 106 18.02 -4.54 -12.56
CA GLY A 106 19.40 -4.41 -12.97
C GLY A 106 20.02 -3.02 -12.75
N THR A 107 19.23 -2.00 -12.33
CA THR A 107 19.78 -0.70 -11.92
C THR A 107 20.70 -0.87 -10.72
N ALA A 108 21.91 -0.29 -10.78
CA ALA A 108 22.85 -0.36 -9.66
C ALA A 108 22.30 0.28 -8.38
N CYS A 109 22.46 -0.36 -7.25
CA CYS A 109 22.06 0.11 -5.94
C CYS A 109 23.04 -0.35 -4.84
N GLY A 110 23.06 0.36 -3.72
CA GLY A 110 23.99 0.04 -2.64
C GLY A 110 25.44 0.10 -3.08
N ARG A 111 26.28 -0.79 -2.54
CA ARG A 111 27.73 -0.85 -2.86
C ARG A 111 28.00 -1.64 -4.14
N ASP A 112 27.45 -2.85 -4.24
CA ASP A 112 27.64 -3.78 -5.36
C ASP A 112 26.34 -4.51 -5.74
N GLY A 113 25.18 -3.89 -5.40
CA GLY A 113 23.86 -4.46 -5.61
C GLY A 113 23.21 -4.00 -6.89
N GLN A 114 22.15 -4.69 -7.24
CA GLN A 114 21.22 -4.35 -8.32
C GLN A 114 19.78 -4.39 -7.86
N CYS A 115 18.97 -3.50 -8.41
CA CYS A 115 17.55 -3.48 -8.16
C CYS A 115 16.86 -4.71 -8.78
N TRP A 116 16.00 -5.34 -8.01
CA TRP A 116 15.14 -6.42 -8.45
C TRP A 116 13.76 -6.27 -7.81
N ARG A 117 12.74 -6.05 -8.63
CA ARG A 117 11.35 -5.84 -8.16
C ARG A 117 11.24 -4.84 -7.00
N GLY A 118 11.90 -3.69 -7.15
CA GLY A 118 11.88 -2.62 -6.15
C GLY A 118 12.78 -2.81 -4.93
N ASN A 119 13.49 -3.94 -4.84
CA ASN A 119 14.43 -4.22 -3.75
C ASN A 119 15.87 -4.15 -4.24
N CYS A 120 16.74 -3.62 -3.41
CA CYS A 120 18.17 -3.66 -3.67
C CYS A 120 18.75 -5.01 -3.24
N SER A 121 19.22 -5.78 -4.21
CA SER A 121 19.95 -7.03 -3.97
C SER A 121 21.43 -6.69 -3.74
N ASP A 122 21.74 -6.15 -2.56
CA ASP A 122 23.10 -5.84 -2.12
C ASP A 122 23.59 -6.99 -1.23
N PRO A 123 24.66 -7.71 -1.64
CA PRO A 123 25.20 -8.82 -0.87
C PRO A 123 25.57 -8.45 0.57
N HIS A 124 26.06 -7.24 0.78
CA HIS A 124 26.43 -6.76 2.11
C HIS A 124 25.20 -6.63 3.04
N ASN A 125 24.13 -6.01 2.55
CA ASN A 125 22.89 -5.87 3.30
C ASN A 125 22.19 -7.22 3.52
N GLN A 126 22.27 -8.12 2.56
CA GLN A 126 21.71 -9.48 2.69
C GLN A 126 22.43 -10.27 3.80
N CYS A 127 23.76 -10.19 3.85
CA CYS A 127 24.55 -10.82 4.89
C CYS A 127 24.23 -10.24 6.28
N GLN A 128 24.11 -8.92 6.40
CA GLN A 128 23.71 -8.27 7.65
C GLN A 128 22.30 -8.68 8.12
N MET A 129 21.33 -8.78 7.21
CA MET A 129 19.97 -9.20 7.55
C MET A 129 19.89 -10.65 8.06
N ILE A 130 20.71 -11.53 7.52
CA ILE A 130 20.68 -12.96 7.86
C ILE A 130 21.47 -13.25 9.14
N TRP A 131 22.61 -12.61 9.33
CA TRP A 131 23.57 -12.96 10.37
C TRP A 131 23.74 -11.91 11.48
N GLY A 132 23.12 -10.74 11.33
CA GLY A 132 23.24 -9.63 12.29
C GLY A 132 24.52 -8.81 12.11
N GLU A 133 24.69 -7.79 12.95
CA GLU A 133 25.88 -6.95 12.96
C GLU A 133 27.02 -7.65 13.72
N GLY A 134 27.93 -8.27 12.96
CA GLY A 134 29.16 -8.86 13.53
C GLY A 134 30.19 -9.09 12.46
N ASP A 135 31.37 -8.47 12.59
CA ASP A 135 32.42 -8.43 11.56
C ASP A 135 32.90 -9.80 11.07
N SER A 136 32.87 -10.84 11.90
CA SER A 136 33.39 -12.16 11.55
C SER A 136 32.42 -12.99 10.69
N LEU A 137 31.13 -12.82 10.84
CA LEU A 137 30.11 -13.59 10.11
C LEU A 137 29.82 -12.99 8.73
N ILE A 138 29.99 -11.68 8.57
CA ILE A 138 29.88 -10.98 7.29
C ILE A 138 30.94 -11.49 6.32
N ILE A 139 32.19 -11.71 6.78
CA ILE A 139 33.29 -12.24 5.97
C ILE A 139 32.98 -13.64 5.46
N LEU A 140 32.39 -14.51 6.30
CA LEU A 140 31.97 -15.87 5.90
C LEU A 140 30.86 -15.85 4.84
N CYS A 141 29.89 -14.95 4.97
CA CYS A 141 28.80 -14.79 4.00
C CYS A 141 29.35 -14.38 2.61
N PHE A 142 30.31 -13.47 2.56
CA PHE A 142 30.99 -13.07 1.32
C PHE A 142 31.76 -14.24 0.68
N PHE A 143 32.44 -15.06 1.45
CA PHE A 143 33.16 -16.21 0.93
C PHE A 143 32.25 -17.27 0.29
N ILE A 144 31.06 -17.47 0.85
CA ILE A 144 30.09 -18.46 0.31
C ILE A 144 29.49 -17.98 -1.02
N GLN A 145 29.32 -16.67 -1.24
CA GLN A 145 28.77 -16.13 -2.48
C GLN A 145 29.79 -16.10 -3.65
N ILE A 146 31.09 -16.10 -3.37
CA ILE A 146 32.13 -16.08 -4.41
C ILE A 146 32.42 -17.51 -4.94
N THR A 147 32.00 -18.57 -4.25
CA THR A 147 32.27 -19.97 -4.61
C THR A 147 31.11 -20.68 -5.34
N HIS A 148 30.06 -19.96 -5.70
CA HIS A 148 28.96 -20.39 -6.56
C HIS A 148 28.81 -19.47 -7.77
#